data_382f3d6583b586d748ad5e89a9980151
#
_entry.id   382f3d6583b586d748ad5e89a9980151
#
_cell.length_a   1.000
_cell.length_b   1.000
_cell.length_c   1.000
_cell.angle_alpha   90.00
_cell.angle_beta   90.00
_cell.angle_gamma   90.00
#
_symmetry.space_group_name_H-M   'P 1'
#
loop_
_entity.id
_entity.type
_entity.pdbx_description
1 polymer ?
#
loop_
_entity_poly.entity_id
_entity_poly.type
_entity_poly.pdbx_seq_one_letter_code
_entity_poly.pdbx_strand_id
1 'polypeptide(L)'
;MRRMTQFLLIAFFTFLLPGSLHANVNGIPLKDYPRHSLLYENLEIKHLDLLGEIVLLPEESFDYEEVAKIISRVDALPEKMLRRITEERIYLALFNGKLTDNPSARDLRGIIPRGYTTNKTWDEVPGVGGSKLVLVKIGSSEQGSGHSSVNLELHELAHSIDRHVYKMIRENPEFLEIWKKETKYLFPGRDYFLNYPEEYFAETFAMYYLGGEYQQLLRDVAPETYRFIEGLE
;
A
#
# COMPACT_ATOMS: atom_id res chain seq x y z
N MET A 1 50.10 -36.75 -29.94
CA MET A 1 49.83 -35.30 -29.98
C MET A 1 48.56 -35.03 -29.19
N ARG A 2 48.68 -34.61 -27.93
CA ARG A 2 47.57 -34.27 -27.05
C ARG A 2 47.32 -32.76 -27.12
N ARG A 3 46.15 -32.35 -27.62
CA ARG A 3 45.72 -30.95 -27.59
C ARG A 3 45.20 -30.63 -26.19
N MET A 4 45.91 -29.78 -25.46
CA MET A 4 45.46 -29.15 -24.19
C MET A 4 44.51 -28.03 -24.58
N THR A 5 43.24 -28.17 -24.16
CA THR A 5 42.24 -27.10 -24.25
C THR A 5 42.37 -26.26 -23.00
N GLN A 6 42.85 -25.04 -23.13
CA GLN A 6 42.90 -24.05 -22.05
C GLN A 6 41.47 -23.50 -21.84
N PHE A 7 40.89 -23.76 -20.66
CA PHE A 7 39.68 -23.08 -20.20
C PHE A 7 40.08 -21.71 -19.66
N LEU A 8 39.63 -20.67 -20.35
CA LEU A 8 39.75 -19.29 -19.89
C LEU A 8 38.63 -19.05 -18.86
N LEU A 9 38.99 -18.96 -17.56
CA LEU A 9 38.10 -18.55 -16.47
C LEU A 9 37.94 -17.05 -16.54
N ILE A 10 36.82 -16.58 -17.10
CA ILE A 10 36.44 -15.16 -17.02
C ILE A 10 35.80 -14.95 -15.66
N ALA A 11 36.56 -14.36 -14.71
CA ALA A 11 36.06 -13.89 -13.44
C ALA A 11 35.21 -12.63 -13.69
N PHE A 12 33.89 -12.78 -13.58
CA PHE A 12 32.95 -11.64 -13.56
C PHE A 12 33.09 -10.95 -12.19
N PHE A 13 33.86 -9.88 -12.16
CA PHE A 13 33.92 -8.98 -11.02
C PHE A 13 32.66 -8.10 -11.07
N THR A 14 31.59 -8.52 -10.38
CA THR A 14 30.46 -7.62 -10.11
C THR A 14 30.91 -6.58 -9.11
N PHE A 15 31.23 -5.40 -9.59
CA PHE A 15 31.41 -4.20 -8.79
C PHE A 15 30.03 -3.84 -8.20
N LEU A 16 29.78 -4.27 -6.97
CA LEU A 16 28.71 -3.74 -6.13
C LEU A 16 29.11 -2.32 -5.74
N LEU A 17 28.75 -1.33 -6.54
CA LEU A 17 28.67 0.04 -6.10
C LEU A 17 27.60 0.11 -5.01
N PRO A 18 27.90 0.61 -3.81
CA PRO A 18 26.87 1.01 -2.86
C PRO A 18 26.25 2.31 -3.38
N GLY A 19 25.43 2.20 -4.42
CA GLY A 19 24.49 3.24 -4.77
C GLY A 19 23.41 3.23 -3.72
N SER A 20 23.44 4.22 -2.82
CA SER A 20 22.25 4.60 -2.08
C SER A 20 21.18 4.92 -3.11
N LEU A 21 20.29 3.95 -3.38
CA LEU A 21 19.02 4.17 -4.04
C LEU A 21 18.18 5.02 -3.07
N HIS A 22 18.51 6.31 -3.00
CA HIS A 22 17.49 7.30 -2.72
C HIS A 22 16.61 7.25 -3.97
N ALA A 23 15.57 6.42 -3.95
CA ALA A 23 14.45 6.67 -4.82
C ALA A 23 14.15 8.16 -4.65
N ASN A 24 14.17 8.93 -5.74
CA ASN A 24 13.65 10.29 -5.73
C ASN A 24 12.16 10.16 -5.44
N VAL A 25 11.84 10.15 -4.15
CA VAL A 25 10.48 10.11 -3.65
C VAL A 25 10.00 11.54 -3.79
N ASN A 26 9.26 11.81 -4.86
CA ASN A 26 8.70 13.14 -5.09
C ASN A 26 7.62 13.40 -4.04
N GLY A 27 7.70 14.54 -3.37
CA GLY A 27 6.74 15.00 -2.38
C GLY A 27 7.43 15.62 -1.17
N ILE A 28 6.68 16.43 -0.45
CA ILE A 28 7.12 17.10 0.78
C ILE A 28 6.77 16.19 1.97
N PRO A 29 7.74 15.70 2.77
CA PRO A 29 7.43 14.97 3.99
C PRO A 29 6.49 15.77 4.89
N LEU A 30 5.47 15.16 5.47
CA LEU A 30 4.52 15.84 6.34
C LEU A 30 5.23 16.59 7.49
N LYS A 31 6.32 16.02 8.04
CA LYS A 31 7.14 16.69 9.07
C LYS A 31 7.72 18.03 8.65
N ASP A 32 8.01 18.19 7.34
CA ASP A 32 8.63 19.40 6.76
C ASP A 32 7.59 20.40 6.25
N TYR A 33 6.30 20.03 6.26
CA TYR A 33 5.20 20.91 5.84
C TYR A 33 4.90 21.97 6.92
N PRO A 34 4.52 23.22 6.53
CA PRO A 34 4.31 24.32 7.49
C PRO A 34 3.27 24.00 8.57
N ARG A 35 3.67 24.06 9.84
CA ARG A 35 2.84 23.74 11.02
C ARG A 35 1.63 24.66 11.21
N HIS A 36 1.66 25.86 10.66
CA HIS A 36 0.58 26.85 10.71
C HIS A 36 -0.28 26.86 9.43
N SER A 37 -0.27 25.75 8.69
CA SER A 37 -1.10 25.58 7.49
C SER A 37 -2.49 25.09 7.84
N LEU A 38 -3.45 25.31 6.91
CA LEU A 38 -4.80 24.77 7.02
C LEU A 38 -4.82 23.24 7.15
N LEU A 39 -3.81 22.54 6.61
CA LEU A 39 -3.69 21.09 6.83
C LEU A 39 -3.56 20.77 8.31
N TYR A 40 -2.62 21.41 9.01
CA TYR A 40 -2.41 21.15 10.43
C TYR A 40 -3.57 21.60 11.34
N GLU A 41 -4.34 22.61 10.91
CA GLU A 41 -5.56 23.02 11.61
C GLU A 41 -6.66 21.95 11.54
N ASN A 42 -6.65 21.11 10.50
CA ASN A 42 -7.59 20.00 10.31
C ASN A 42 -7.07 18.64 10.80
N LEU A 43 -5.81 18.55 11.28
CA LEU A 43 -5.23 17.30 11.74
C LEU A 43 -5.46 17.08 13.22
N GLU A 44 -6.21 16.02 13.55
CA GLU A 44 -6.33 15.46 14.90
C GLU A 44 -5.72 14.07 14.92
N ILE A 45 -4.40 13.97 15.11
CA ILE A 45 -3.64 12.72 15.04
C ILE A 45 -2.78 12.52 16.29
N LYS A 46 -2.53 11.25 16.64
CA LYS A 46 -1.78 10.84 17.84
C LYS A 46 -0.28 10.64 17.56
N HIS A 47 0.04 10.16 16.36
CA HIS A 47 1.39 9.70 16.00
C HIS A 47 2.04 10.61 14.94
N LEU A 48 1.98 11.92 15.17
CA LEU A 48 2.48 12.93 14.21
C LEU A 48 3.96 12.75 13.87
N ASP A 49 4.78 12.31 14.81
CA ASP A 49 6.20 12.01 14.61
C ASP A 49 6.41 10.87 13.59
N LEU A 50 5.62 9.79 13.69
CA LEU A 50 5.70 8.66 12.76
C LEU A 50 5.09 9.00 11.40
N LEU A 51 3.90 9.60 11.39
CA LEU A 51 3.23 10.00 10.16
C LEU A 51 4.01 11.09 9.41
N GLY A 52 4.73 11.93 10.12
CA GLY A 52 5.64 12.91 9.56
C GLY A 52 6.73 12.30 8.67
N GLU A 53 7.16 11.07 8.98
CA GLU A 53 8.14 10.32 8.19
C GLU A 53 7.50 9.48 7.09
N ILE A 54 6.23 9.05 7.27
CA ILE A 54 5.53 8.14 6.37
C ILE A 54 4.87 8.89 5.22
N VAL A 55 4.18 10.01 5.50
CA VAL A 55 3.34 10.71 4.52
C VAL A 55 4.12 11.73 3.72
N LEU A 56 3.95 11.69 2.41
CA LEU A 56 4.51 12.64 1.45
C LEU A 56 3.37 13.40 0.78
N LEU A 57 3.42 14.71 0.85
CA LEU A 57 2.43 15.64 0.33
C LEU A 57 2.81 16.11 -1.08
N PRO A 58 1.85 16.42 -1.96
CA PRO A 58 2.14 17.06 -3.23
C PRO A 58 2.85 18.41 -3.06
N GLU A 59 3.69 18.78 -4.03
CA GLU A 59 4.31 20.11 -4.09
C GLU A 59 3.31 21.18 -4.55
N GLU A 60 2.33 20.79 -5.38
CA GLU A 60 1.24 21.65 -5.82
C GLU A 60 0.11 21.76 -4.77
N SER A 61 -0.84 22.65 -4.99
CA SER A 61 -2.01 22.82 -4.12
C SER A 61 -2.89 21.56 -4.11
N PHE A 62 -3.44 21.23 -2.96
CA PHE A 62 -4.27 20.05 -2.73
C PHE A 62 -5.43 20.36 -1.78
N ASP A 63 -6.39 19.45 -1.70
CA ASP A 63 -7.50 19.50 -0.74
C ASP A 63 -7.02 19.13 0.65
N TYR A 64 -6.94 20.12 1.55
CA TYR A 64 -6.44 19.94 2.93
C TYR A 64 -7.35 19.04 3.75
N GLU A 65 -8.66 19.10 3.57
CA GLU A 65 -9.62 18.30 4.33
C GLU A 65 -9.51 16.83 3.94
N GLU A 66 -9.44 16.53 2.63
CA GLU A 66 -9.28 15.17 2.15
C GLU A 66 -7.93 14.57 2.58
N VAL A 67 -6.85 15.34 2.50
CA VAL A 67 -5.54 14.90 2.97
C VAL A 67 -5.54 14.65 4.48
N ALA A 68 -6.17 15.53 5.28
CA ALA A 68 -6.29 15.34 6.72
C ALA A 68 -7.07 14.04 7.05
N LYS A 69 -8.16 13.74 6.33
CA LYS A 69 -8.91 12.49 6.48
C LYS A 69 -8.07 11.25 6.15
N ILE A 70 -7.29 11.27 5.06
CA ILE A 70 -6.38 10.18 4.70
C ILE A 70 -5.37 9.95 5.83
N ILE A 71 -4.72 11.01 6.30
CA ILE A 71 -3.73 10.94 7.38
C ILE A 71 -4.35 10.39 8.66
N SER A 72 -5.55 10.86 9.04
CA SER A 72 -6.26 10.40 10.24
C SER A 72 -6.63 8.92 10.19
N ARG A 73 -6.99 8.38 9.01
CA ARG A 73 -7.24 6.94 8.85
C ARG A 73 -5.97 6.12 9.02
N VAL A 74 -4.84 6.61 8.52
CA VAL A 74 -3.55 5.93 8.72
C VAL A 74 -3.07 6.04 10.17
N ASP A 75 -3.39 7.14 10.88
CA ASP A 75 -3.11 7.31 12.32
C ASP A 75 -3.87 6.31 13.21
N ALA A 76 -4.97 5.73 12.70
CA ALA A 76 -5.73 4.70 13.41
C ALA A 76 -5.00 3.34 13.47
N LEU A 77 -3.93 3.15 12.69
CA LEU A 77 -3.10 1.96 12.77
C LEU A 77 -2.35 1.91 14.11
N PRO A 78 -2.09 0.70 14.65
CA PRO A 78 -1.31 0.56 15.88
C PRO A 78 0.06 1.22 15.80
N GLU A 79 0.48 1.90 16.86
CA GLU A 79 1.78 2.58 16.92
C GLU A 79 2.95 1.65 16.55
N LYS A 80 2.91 0.40 17.03
CA LYS A 80 3.92 -0.60 16.69
C LYS A 80 3.98 -0.89 15.19
N MET A 81 2.83 -0.91 14.51
CA MET A 81 2.77 -1.09 13.06
C MET A 81 3.31 0.14 12.33
N LEU A 82 2.94 1.36 12.75
CA LEU A 82 3.47 2.61 12.21
C LEU A 82 5.00 2.69 12.36
N ARG A 83 5.55 2.28 13.49
CA ARG A 83 7.01 2.20 13.70
C ARG A 83 7.67 1.24 12.70
N ARG A 84 7.09 0.06 12.48
CA ARG A 84 7.61 -0.90 11.49
C ARG A 84 7.52 -0.38 10.06
N ILE A 85 6.44 0.34 9.71
CA ILE A 85 6.30 1.02 8.42
C ILE A 85 7.45 2.02 8.22
N THR A 86 7.75 2.82 9.24
CA THR A 86 8.87 3.78 9.23
C THR A 86 10.23 3.08 9.12
N GLU A 87 10.48 2.05 9.92
CA GLU A 87 11.71 1.26 9.90
C GLU A 87 11.96 0.60 8.54
N GLU A 88 10.90 0.10 7.92
CA GLU A 88 10.96 -0.48 6.56
C GLU A 88 11.01 0.58 5.46
N ARG A 89 10.95 1.87 5.80
CA ARG A 89 10.96 3.01 4.87
C ARG A 89 9.85 2.88 3.81
N ILE A 90 8.65 2.62 4.27
CA ILE A 90 7.45 2.63 3.43
C ILE A 90 6.87 4.04 3.47
N TYR A 91 6.64 4.63 2.31
CA TYR A 91 6.11 5.98 2.16
C TYR A 91 4.73 5.92 1.53
N LEU A 92 3.83 6.75 2.03
CA LEU A 92 2.52 7.01 1.47
C LEU A 92 2.55 8.36 0.76
N ALA A 93 2.70 8.35 -0.55
CA ALA A 93 2.74 9.57 -1.35
C ALA A 93 1.34 9.90 -1.89
N LEU A 94 0.84 11.05 -1.48
CA LEU A 94 -0.44 11.58 -1.93
C LEU A 94 -0.23 12.39 -3.22
N PHE A 95 -1.14 12.26 -4.17
CA PHE A 95 -0.99 12.93 -5.45
C PHE A 95 -2.32 13.41 -6.03
N ASN A 96 -2.24 14.41 -6.94
CA ASN A 96 -3.31 14.82 -7.84
C ASN A 96 -3.06 14.30 -9.26
N GLY A 97 -4.10 14.33 -10.12
CA GLY A 97 -3.94 13.97 -11.53
C GLY A 97 -3.96 12.46 -11.79
N LYS A 98 -3.08 11.97 -12.67
CA LYS A 98 -2.99 10.55 -13.05
C LYS A 98 -1.90 9.85 -12.28
N LEU A 99 -2.14 8.58 -11.93
CA LEU A 99 -1.13 7.74 -11.29
C LEU A 99 0.20 7.73 -12.06
N THR A 100 0.13 7.58 -13.38
CA THR A 100 1.28 7.46 -14.27
C THR A 100 2.01 8.77 -14.57
N ASP A 101 1.54 9.89 -14.03
CA ASP A 101 2.30 11.15 -14.03
C ASP A 101 3.37 11.14 -12.93
N ASN A 102 3.21 10.28 -11.90
CA ASN A 102 4.24 10.06 -10.89
C ASN A 102 5.44 9.31 -11.50
N PRO A 103 6.68 9.77 -11.27
CA PRO A 103 7.89 9.18 -11.85
C PRO A 103 8.03 7.68 -11.58
N SER A 104 7.64 7.23 -10.38
CA SER A 104 7.71 5.82 -9.95
C SER A 104 6.68 4.90 -10.63
N ALA A 105 5.63 5.46 -11.23
CA ALA A 105 4.57 4.72 -11.92
C ALA A 105 4.54 4.97 -13.43
N ARG A 106 5.49 5.74 -13.97
CA ARG A 106 5.52 6.16 -15.39
C ARG A 106 5.53 4.98 -16.36
N ASP A 107 6.22 3.90 -16.00
CA ASP A 107 6.34 2.70 -16.83
C ASP A 107 5.04 1.90 -16.91
N LEU A 108 4.06 2.22 -16.07
CA LEU A 108 2.73 1.60 -16.10
C LEU A 108 1.77 2.29 -17.09
N ARG A 109 2.19 3.39 -17.71
CA ARG A 109 1.34 4.18 -18.63
C ARG A 109 0.81 3.32 -19.78
N GLY A 110 -0.50 3.36 -20.00
CA GLY A 110 -1.18 2.59 -21.04
C GLY A 110 -1.29 1.09 -20.78
N ILE A 111 -0.79 0.58 -19.65
CA ILE A 111 -0.86 -0.84 -19.29
C ILE A 111 -2.16 -1.10 -18.51
N ILE A 112 -2.87 -2.18 -18.86
CA ILE A 112 -4.06 -2.63 -18.14
C ILE A 112 -3.62 -3.38 -16.88
N PRO A 113 -4.13 -3.03 -15.67
CA PRO A 113 -3.81 -3.75 -14.44
C PRO A 113 -4.27 -5.22 -14.48
N ARG A 114 -3.52 -6.10 -13.80
CA ARG A 114 -3.90 -7.51 -13.63
C ARG A 114 -5.30 -7.63 -13.02
N GLY A 115 -6.13 -8.52 -13.55
CA GLY A 115 -7.48 -8.77 -13.04
C GLY A 115 -8.55 -7.80 -13.53
N TYR A 116 -8.19 -6.76 -14.29
CA TYR A 116 -9.17 -5.86 -14.90
C TYR A 116 -9.78 -6.50 -16.14
N THR A 117 -11.11 -6.49 -16.21
CA THR A 117 -11.89 -6.96 -17.35
C THR A 117 -12.31 -5.82 -18.29
N THR A 118 -11.94 -4.60 -17.96
CA THR A 118 -12.21 -3.38 -18.72
C THR A 118 -10.93 -2.91 -19.42
N ASN A 119 -11.06 -1.96 -20.37
CA ASN A 119 -9.90 -1.34 -21.03
C ASN A 119 -9.24 -0.22 -20.18
N LYS A 120 -9.62 -0.07 -18.90
CA LYS A 120 -8.97 0.88 -17.99
C LYS A 120 -7.51 0.54 -17.81
N THR A 121 -6.66 1.54 -17.96
CA THR A 121 -5.22 1.43 -17.76
C THR A 121 -4.82 1.99 -16.39
N TRP A 122 -3.56 1.78 -16.00
CA TRP A 122 -3.01 2.39 -14.79
C TRP A 122 -3.11 3.92 -14.76
N ASP A 123 -3.30 4.58 -15.91
CA ASP A 123 -3.55 6.02 -15.98
C ASP A 123 -4.83 6.45 -15.23
N GLU A 124 -5.80 5.54 -15.12
CA GLU A 124 -7.12 5.80 -14.53
C GLU A 124 -7.27 5.20 -13.12
N VAL A 125 -6.26 4.44 -12.66
CA VAL A 125 -6.28 3.81 -11.34
C VAL A 125 -5.86 4.83 -10.28
N PRO A 126 -6.63 4.98 -9.17
CA PRO A 126 -6.37 6.03 -8.19
C PRO A 126 -5.27 5.68 -7.18
N GLY A 127 -4.76 4.45 -7.15
CA GLY A 127 -3.72 4.06 -6.21
C GLY A 127 -2.92 2.84 -6.65
N VAL A 128 -1.76 2.66 -6.05
CA VAL A 128 -0.95 1.44 -6.17
C VAL A 128 -0.10 1.25 -4.93
N GLY A 129 -0.11 0.02 -4.39
CA GLY A 129 0.68 -0.41 -3.25
C GLY A 129 1.62 -1.58 -3.55
N GLY A 130 2.12 -2.23 -2.49
CA GLY A 130 2.97 -3.41 -2.57
C GLY A 130 4.46 -3.14 -2.81
N SER A 131 4.86 -1.87 -2.93
CA SER A 131 6.25 -1.43 -2.96
C SER A 131 6.59 -0.60 -1.71
N LYS A 132 7.82 -0.09 -1.61
CA LYS A 132 8.20 0.86 -0.55
C LYS A 132 7.55 2.26 -0.75
N LEU A 133 7.00 2.53 -1.92
CA LEU A 133 6.25 3.74 -2.21
C LEU A 133 4.82 3.37 -2.58
N VAL A 134 3.89 3.76 -1.74
CA VAL A 134 2.45 3.64 -1.95
C VAL A 134 1.96 4.96 -2.55
N LEU A 135 1.24 4.90 -3.65
CA LEU A 135 0.64 6.08 -4.28
C LEU A 135 -0.86 6.10 -4.04
N VAL A 136 -1.40 7.21 -3.57
CA VAL A 136 -2.83 7.39 -3.29
C VAL A 136 -3.29 8.73 -3.84
N LYS A 137 -4.31 8.70 -4.69
CA LYS A 137 -4.92 9.91 -5.26
C LYS A 137 -5.83 10.58 -4.24
N ILE A 138 -5.61 11.87 -4.04
CA ILE A 138 -6.45 12.72 -3.19
C ILE A 138 -7.87 12.78 -3.74
N GLY A 139 -8.87 12.66 -2.87
CA GLY A 139 -10.29 12.64 -3.25
C GLY A 139 -10.79 11.30 -3.81
N SER A 140 -9.99 10.22 -3.69
CA SER A 140 -10.38 8.89 -4.15
C SER A 140 -10.42 7.84 -3.02
N SER A 141 -10.52 8.24 -1.77
CA SER A 141 -10.50 7.33 -0.62
C SER A 141 -11.70 6.39 -0.56
N GLU A 142 -12.88 6.88 -0.94
CA GLU A 142 -14.14 6.18 -0.76
C GLU A 142 -14.41 5.16 -1.87
N GLN A 143 -15.07 4.05 -1.53
CA GLN A 143 -15.49 3.04 -2.50
C GLN A 143 -16.29 3.65 -3.66
N GLY A 144 -15.98 3.24 -4.89
CA GLY A 144 -16.63 3.78 -6.10
C GLY A 144 -15.92 4.98 -6.71
N SER A 145 -14.94 5.57 -6.05
CA SER A 145 -14.14 6.71 -6.55
C SER A 145 -13.00 6.26 -7.48
N GLY A 146 -13.31 5.38 -8.42
CA GLY A 146 -12.34 4.83 -9.38
C GLY A 146 -11.81 3.44 -9.03
N HIS A 147 -12.13 2.93 -7.86
CA HIS A 147 -11.78 1.59 -7.35
C HIS A 147 -12.97 0.93 -6.64
N SER A 148 -12.83 -0.33 -6.24
CA SER A 148 -13.88 -1.11 -5.56
C SER A 148 -13.57 -1.43 -4.09
N SER A 149 -12.43 -1.04 -3.59
CA SER A 149 -12.04 -1.25 -2.19
C SER A 149 -12.87 -0.35 -1.26
N VAL A 150 -13.08 -0.80 -0.02
CA VAL A 150 -13.80 -0.03 1.02
C VAL A 150 -13.07 1.26 1.39
N ASN A 151 -11.74 1.25 1.28
CA ASN A 151 -10.91 2.44 1.47
C ASN A 151 -9.58 2.29 0.72
N LEU A 152 -9.22 3.30 -0.08
CA LEU A 152 -8.06 3.21 -0.97
C LEU A 152 -6.74 3.18 -0.21
N GLU A 153 -6.48 4.16 0.66
CA GLU A 153 -5.18 4.31 1.33
C GLU A 153 -4.85 3.13 2.23
N LEU A 154 -5.82 2.59 2.96
CA LEU A 154 -5.63 1.41 3.80
C LEU A 154 -5.39 0.15 2.97
N HIS A 155 -6.10 -0.01 1.86
CA HIS A 155 -5.93 -1.14 0.94
C HIS A 155 -4.54 -1.14 0.29
N GLU A 156 -4.12 -0.02 -0.30
CA GLU A 156 -2.83 0.08 -0.97
C GLU A 156 -1.66 -0.03 0.03
N LEU A 157 -1.81 0.56 1.22
CA LEU A 157 -0.83 0.43 2.28
C LEU A 157 -0.72 -1.01 2.78
N ALA A 158 -1.84 -1.75 2.87
CA ALA A 158 -1.85 -3.15 3.28
C ALA A 158 -1.02 -4.05 2.37
N HIS A 159 -1.00 -3.82 1.05
CA HIS A 159 -0.11 -4.55 0.14
C HIS A 159 1.37 -4.35 0.49
N SER A 160 1.76 -3.15 0.91
CA SER A 160 3.13 -2.85 1.32
C SER A 160 3.45 -3.42 2.70
N ILE A 161 2.48 -3.39 3.62
CA ILE A 161 2.57 -4.00 4.96
C ILE A 161 2.73 -5.51 4.85
N ASP A 162 1.88 -6.19 4.06
CA ASP A 162 1.98 -7.61 3.76
C ASP A 162 3.41 -7.99 3.33
N ARG A 163 3.89 -7.27 2.33
CA ARG A 163 5.15 -7.63 1.68
C ARG A 163 6.38 -7.29 2.51
N HIS A 164 6.42 -6.11 3.12
CA HIS A 164 7.64 -5.56 3.70
C HIS A 164 7.65 -5.63 5.23
N VAL A 165 6.51 -5.41 5.89
CA VAL A 165 6.42 -5.45 7.36
C VAL A 165 6.33 -6.88 7.87
N TYR A 166 5.42 -7.67 7.29
CA TYR A 166 5.17 -9.05 7.73
C TYR A 166 5.79 -10.12 6.83
N LYS A 167 6.62 -9.73 5.85
CA LYS A 167 7.40 -10.64 4.99
C LYS A 167 6.52 -11.69 4.30
N MET A 168 5.51 -11.21 3.56
CA MET A 168 4.61 -12.01 2.70
C MET A 168 3.54 -12.78 3.49
N ILE A 169 2.61 -12.09 4.15
CA ILE A 169 1.40 -12.70 4.74
C ILE A 169 0.66 -13.59 3.73
N ARG A 170 0.60 -13.15 2.47
CA ARG A 170 0.00 -13.90 1.35
C ARG A 170 0.57 -15.30 1.14
N GLU A 171 1.73 -15.61 1.71
CA GLU A 171 2.40 -16.91 1.65
C GLU A 171 2.37 -17.63 3.02
N ASN A 172 1.84 -16.99 4.06
CA ASN A 172 1.73 -17.57 5.39
C ASN A 172 0.72 -18.76 5.36
N PRO A 173 1.11 -19.98 5.76
CA PRO A 173 0.22 -21.15 5.70
C PRO A 173 -1.06 -20.98 6.51
N GLU A 174 -1.01 -20.38 7.70
CA GLU A 174 -2.18 -20.12 8.55
C GLU A 174 -3.14 -19.17 7.84
N PHE A 175 -2.63 -18.04 7.31
CA PHE A 175 -3.45 -17.09 6.56
C PHE A 175 -4.09 -17.74 5.32
N LEU A 176 -3.34 -18.54 4.58
CA LEU A 176 -3.86 -19.22 3.39
C LEU A 176 -5.00 -20.21 3.70
N GLU A 177 -4.95 -20.89 4.84
CA GLU A 177 -6.05 -21.77 5.28
C GLU A 177 -7.30 -20.95 5.67
N ILE A 178 -7.10 -19.84 6.40
CA ILE A 178 -8.18 -18.90 6.74
C ILE A 178 -8.80 -18.32 5.47
N TRP A 179 -7.99 -17.82 4.54
CA TRP A 179 -8.43 -17.27 3.26
C TRP A 179 -9.29 -18.26 2.47
N LYS A 180 -8.84 -19.50 2.26
CA LYS A 180 -9.60 -20.53 1.54
C LYS A 180 -10.95 -20.82 2.19
N LYS A 181 -11.00 -20.76 3.52
CA LYS A 181 -12.20 -21.04 4.30
C LYS A 181 -13.23 -19.92 4.21
N GLU A 182 -12.80 -18.66 4.40
CA GLU A 182 -13.71 -17.54 4.67
C GLU A 182 -14.00 -16.66 3.44
N THR A 183 -13.10 -16.58 2.45
CA THR A 183 -13.25 -15.66 1.30
C THR A 183 -14.60 -15.79 0.59
N LYS A 184 -15.05 -17.02 0.36
CA LYS A 184 -16.30 -17.29 -0.36
C LYS A 184 -17.55 -16.79 0.37
N TYR A 185 -17.47 -16.62 1.68
CA TYR A 185 -18.57 -16.11 2.50
C TYR A 185 -18.54 -14.58 2.56
N LEU A 186 -17.36 -13.99 2.68
CA LEU A 186 -17.19 -12.54 2.76
C LEU A 186 -17.35 -11.88 1.37
N PHE A 187 -16.86 -12.54 0.32
CA PHE A 187 -16.86 -12.02 -1.05
C PHE A 187 -17.49 -13.01 -2.04
N PRO A 188 -18.79 -13.37 -1.88
CA PRO A 188 -19.43 -14.35 -2.74
C PRO A 188 -19.43 -13.91 -4.21
N GLY A 189 -18.92 -14.79 -5.09
CA GLY A 189 -18.89 -14.54 -6.54
C GLY A 189 -17.89 -13.47 -6.99
N ARG A 190 -16.98 -13.02 -6.11
CA ARG A 190 -15.92 -12.06 -6.46
C ARG A 190 -14.61 -12.79 -6.70
N ASP A 191 -14.43 -13.30 -7.91
CA ASP A 191 -13.28 -14.11 -8.33
C ASP A 191 -11.93 -13.45 -8.01
N TYR A 192 -11.88 -12.11 -7.99
CA TYR A 192 -10.67 -11.36 -7.67
C TYR A 192 -10.13 -11.73 -6.28
N PHE A 193 -10.97 -11.72 -5.26
CA PHE A 193 -10.58 -12.09 -3.90
C PHE A 193 -10.43 -13.60 -3.69
N LEU A 194 -11.14 -14.42 -4.51
CA LEU A 194 -11.05 -15.88 -4.48
C LEU A 194 -9.74 -16.40 -5.07
N ASN A 195 -9.11 -15.64 -5.98
CA ASN A 195 -7.91 -16.05 -6.70
C ASN A 195 -6.62 -15.39 -6.19
N TYR A 196 -6.74 -14.27 -5.46
CA TYR A 196 -5.60 -13.46 -5.02
C TYR A 196 -5.62 -13.25 -3.51
N PRO A 197 -4.87 -14.04 -2.72
CA PRO A 197 -4.83 -13.91 -1.26
C PRO A 197 -4.32 -12.53 -0.80
N GLU A 198 -3.43 -11.89 -1.58
CA GLU A 198 -2.96 -10.54 -1.31
C GLU A 198 -4.05 -9.49 -1.39
N GLU A 199 -5.01 -9.66 -2.29
CA GLU A 199 -6.14 -8.75 -2.45
C GLU A 199 -7.17 -8.94 -1.33
N TYR A 200 -7.39 -10.20 -0.95
CA TYR A 200 -8.22 -10.52 0.21
C TYR A 200 -7.63 -9.94 1.49
N PHE A 201 -6.32 -10.08 1.70
CA PHE A 201 -5.66 -9.49 2.84
C PHE A 201 -5.81 -7.96 2.84
N ALA A 202 -5.52 -7.30 1.72
CA ALA A 202 -5.57 -5.85 1.61
C ALA A 202 -6.98 -5.30 1.88
N GLU A 203 -8.02 -5.94 1.33
CA GLU A 203 -9.40 -5.53 1.54
C GLU A 203 -9.87 -5.76 2.98
N THR A 204 -9.55 -6.92 3.55
CA THR A 204 -9.95 -7.22 4.95
C THR A 204 -9.18 -6.39 5.96
N PHE A 205 -7.93 -6.04 5.68
CA PHE A 205 -7.16 -5.07 6.45
C PHE A 205 -7.82 -3.68 6.42
N ALA A 206 -8.21 -3.21 5.23
CA ALA A 206 -8.94 -1.95 5.09
C ALA A 206 -10.27 -1.98 5.85
N MET A 207 -11.04 -3.07 5.76
CA MET A 207 -12.29 -3.25 6.51
C MET A 207 -12.06 -3.19 8.03
N TYR A 208 -11.00 -3.82 8.52
CA TYR A 208 -10.68 -3.86 9.96
C TYR A 208 -10.33 -2.48 10.51
N TYR A 209 -9.41 -1.76 9.87
CA TYR A 209 -8.92 -0.47 10.36
C TYR A 209 -9.81 0.72 10.00
N LEU A 210 -10.65 0.62 8.97
CA LEU A 210 -11.68 1.63 8.70
C LEU A 210 -12.76 1.63 9.80
N GLY A 211 -12.98 0.46 10.43
CA GLY A 211 -13.89 0.33 11.55
C GLY A 211 -15.38 0.31 11.14
N GLY A 212 -16.25 0.67 12.09
CA GLY A 212 -17.69 0.78 11.84
C GLY A 212 -18.33 -0.50 11.30
N GLU A 213 -19.22 -0.33 10.31
CA GLU A 213 -19.97 -1.43 9.71
C GLU A 213 -19.08 -2.45 8.96
N TYR A 214 -17.97 -2.01 8.37
CA TYR A 214 -17.04 -2.90 7.67
C TYR A 214 -16.31 -3.82 8.64
N GLN A 215 -15.84 -3.31 9.76
CA GLN A 215 -15.21 -4.12 10.79
C GLN A 215 -16.22 -5.10 11.42
N GLN A 216 -17.46 -4.67 11.64
CA GLN A 216 -18.50 -5.54 12.15
C GLN A 216 -18.83 -6.67 11.14
N LEU A 217 -18.97 -6.34 9.85
CA LEU A 217 -19.19 -7.33 8.79
C LEU A 217 -18.04 -8.36 8.75
N LEU A 218 -16.79 -7.88 8.82
CA LEU A 218 -15.61 -8.75 8.85
C LEU A 218 -15.66 -9.70 10.06
N ARG A 219 -15.99 -9.20 11.24
CA ARG A 219 -16.10 -10.00 12.47
C ARG A 219 -17.18 -11.07 12.37
N ASP A 220 -18.34 -10.74 11.81
CA ASP A 220 -19.49 -11.62 11.77
C ASP A 220 -19.37 -12.71 10.68
N VAL A 221 -18.76 -12.37 9.53
CA VAL A 221 -18.71 -13.25 8.35
C VAL A 221 -17.37 -13.96 8.19
N ALA A 222 -16.27 -13.32 8.63
CA ALA A 222 -14.92 -13.85 8.52
C ALA A 222 -14.15 -13.72 9.86
N PRO A 223 -14.63 -14.39 10.92
CA PRO A 223 -14.10 -14.20 12.27
C PRO A 223 -12.65 -14.70 12.46
N GLU A 224 -12.17 -15.64 11.67
CA GLU A 224 -10.77 -16.07 11.74
C GLU A 224 -9.84 -15.04 11.09
N THR A 225 -10.25 -14.45 9.97
CA THR A 225 -9.56 -13.32 9.34
C THR A 225 -9.53 -12.10 10.28
N TYR A 226 -10.66 -11.79 10.93
CA TYR A 226 -10.71 -10.71 11.92
C TYR A 226 -9.65 -10.90 13.01
N ARG A 227 -9.60 -12.09 13.63
CA ARG A 227 -8.63 -12.40 14.70
C ARG A 227 -7.19 -12.45 14.19
N PHE A 228 -6.99 -12.90 12.96
CA PHE A 228 -5.67 -12.89 12.36
C PHE A 228 -5.13 -11.46 12.22
N ILE A 229 -5.95 -10.52 11.72
CA ILE A 229 -5.56 -9.11 11.58
C ILE A 229 -5.36 -8.47 12.96
N GLU A 230 -6.26 -8.72 13.91
CA GLU A 230 -6.14 -8.27 15.30
C GLU A 230 -4.80 -8.71 15.92
N GLY A 231 -4.34 -9.91 15.64
CA GLY A 231 -3.05 -10.45 16.11
C GLY A 231 -1.81 -9.84 15.45
N LEU A 232 -1.95 -8.99 14.44
CA LEU A 232 -0.83 -8.28 13.80
C LEU A 232 -0.36 -7.04 14.58
N GLU A 233 -1.05 -6.63 15.64
CA GLU A 233 -0.76 -5.46 16.48
C GLU A 233 0.56 -5.55 17.26
#